data_5d3089a1bc18b70a2ac6eaab3f8cb6e5
#
_entry.id   5d3089a1bc18b70a2ac6eaab3f8cb6e5
#
_cell.length_a   1.000
_cell.length_b   1.000
_cell.length_c   1.000
_cell.angle_alpha   90.00
_cell.angle_beta   90.00
_cell.angle_gamma   90.00
#
_symmetry.space_group_name_H-M   'P 1'
#
loop_
_entity.id
_entity.type
_entity.pdbx_description
1 polymer ?
#
loop_
_entity_poly.entity_id
_entity_poly.type
_entity_poly.pdbx_seq_one_letter_code
_entity_poly.pdbx_strand_id
1 'polypeptide(L)'
;MKTRKISRRNAVRAAGVAGAASLLSAFPFSMQGAAYASEAPERPDMNFGIIALTDCSPIVIAHEKGLFKKYGINSTVTKIASWAAIRDALANGTTQGTHMLIGMPIASTLGLGGAPKKPMVIPWLLNRNGQAITLKKELKGEVQTDPKPLKPFADEAKAAGNPLTFAMTFPPGTHAMWVRYWLGAGGIHPDRDVSLITIPPAQMVANMKVGKMDGFCVGEPWNAKSIAEGIGYTAITTQELWKNHPEKVCAFTAEFAEKNPKTVKAALKALHEASVWLDDLGNRPEQCDIISRPTYVNCPKEQILGRMLGKYDYGDGRKTEEPDYMIFSQRNCNYPQAKYATWWLSQFRRWGMVEGAPDYAGVAKQVMRPDLYEEAMKEIGYAHGGADTNPETLFDGKTFDPVKPEEYALSFDVNGVKG
;
A
#
# COMPACT_ATOMS: atom_id res chain seq x y z
N MET A 1 73.84 -15.03 15.07
CA MET A 1 72.48 -15.40 14.53
C MET A 1 71.86 -16.40 15.47
N LYS A 2 70.81 -16.03 16.22
CA LYS A 2 70.09 -16.90 17.17
C LYS A 2 68.77 -17.33 16.46
N THR A 3 68.67 -18.59 16.10
CA THR A 3 67.46 -19.21 15.57
C THR A 3 66.44 -19.43 16.69
N ARG A 4 65.30 -18.74 16.65
CA ARG A 4 64.16 -18.93 17.56
C ARG A 4 63.36 -20.17 17.11
N LYS A 5 63.36 -21.24 17.92
CA LYS A 5 62.52 -22.43 17.75
C LYS A 5 61.06 -22.05 18.07
N ILE A 6 60.17 -22.24 17.10
CA ILE A 6 58.70 -22.06 17.29
C ILE A 6 58.16 -23.30 18.01
N SER A 7 57.44 -23.10 19.11
CA SER A 7 56.86 -24.13 19.95
C SER A 7 55.73 -24.87 19.21
N ARG A 8 55.65 -26.21 19.33
CA ARG A 8 54.60 -27.06 18.78
C ARG A 8 53.16 -26.65 19.16
N ARG A 9 53.00 -25.90 20.26
CA ARG A 9 51.72 -25.41 20.74
C ARG A 9 51.14 -24.26 19.89
N ASN A 10 51.99 -23.48 19.23
CA ASN A 10 51.55 -22.37 18.38
C ASN A 10 51.22 -22.83 16.96
N ALA A 11 51.77 -23.96 16.50
CA ALA A 11 51.43 -24.55 15.21
C ALA A 11 50.03 -25.19 15.19
N VAL A 12 49.57 -25.74 16.32
CA VAL A 12 48.23 -26.35 16.44
C VAL A 12 47.12 -25.30 16.51
N ARG A 13 47.41 -24.12 17.06
CA ARG A 13 46.42 -23.00 17.07
C ARG A 13 46.25 -22.32 15.71
N ALA A 14 47.29 -22.29 14.87
CA ALA A 14 47.20 -21.73 13.52
C ALA A 14 46.49 -22.68 12.54
N ALA A 15 46.55 -23.99 12.74
CA ALA A 15 45.84 -24.97 11.91
C ALA A 15 44.32 -25.06 12.24
N GLY A 16 43.93 -24.74 13.48
CA GLY A 16 42.53 -24.80 13.90
C GLY A 16 41.65 -23.63 13.38
N VAL A 17 42.24 -22.49 13.02
CA VAL A 17 41.52 -21.32 12.52
C VAL A 17 41.39 -21.35 10.99
N ALA A 18 42.31 -21.96 10.28
CA ALA A 18 42.24 -22.12 8.82
C ALA A 18 41.28 -23.24 8.37
N GLY A 19 40.99 -24.22 9.24
CA GLY A 19 40.09 -25.34 8.93
C GLY A 19 38.59 -25.00 9.06
N ALA A 20 38.25 -23.97 9.84
CA ALA A 20 36.84 -23.56 10.03
C ALA A 20 36.31 -22.60 8.94
N ALA A 21 37.22 -21.85 8.28
CA ALA A 21 36.85 -20.93 7.22
C ALA A 21 36.65 -21.58 5.85
N SER A 22 37.25 -22.78 5.62
CA SER A 22 37.17 -23.49 4.34
C SER A 22 36.01 -24.49 4.26
N LEU A 23 35.28 -24.77 5.34
CA LEU A 23 34.09 -25.63 5.33
C LEU A 23 32.79 -24.90 5.03
N LEU A 24 32.79 -23.57 5.10
CA LEU A 24 31.59 -22.74 4.78
C LEU A 24 31.44 -22.44 3.28
N SER A 25 32.47 -22.69 2.46
CA SER A 25 32.44 -22.44 1.01
C SER A 25 32.08 -23.66 0.15
N ALA A 26 31.83 -24.83 0.77
CA ALA A 26 31.56 -26.08 0.06
C ALA A 26 30.10 -26.56 0.11
N PHE A 27 29.20 -25.80 0.68
CA PHE A 27 27.76 -26.13 0.60
C PHE A 27 27.18 -25.61 -0.74
N PRO A 28 26.65 -26.50 -1.58
CA PRO A 28 26.02 -26.06 -2.82
C PRO A 28 24.83 -25.14 -2.47
N PHE A 29 24.68 -24.07 -3.23
CA PHE A 29 23.63 -23.03 -3.10
C PHE A 29 22.21 -23.57 -2.92
N SER A 30 21.97 -24.83 -3.34
CA SER A 30 20.70 -25.56 -3.17
C SER A 30 20.39 -25.98 -1.71
N MET A 31 21.38 -26.03 -0.81
CA MET A 31 21.11 -26.36 0.60
C MET A 31 20.80 -25.16 1.48
N GLN A 32 21.14 -23.93 1.06
CA GLN A 32 20.74 -22.73 1.79
C GLN A 32 19.22 -22.46 1.68
N GLY A 33 18.57 -22.90 0.59
CA GLY A 33 17.12 -22.81 0.44
C GLY A 33 16.33 -23.82 1.28
N ALA A 34 16.93 -24.97 1.61
CA ALA A 34 16.23 -26.01 2.39
C ALA A 34 16.20 -25.73 3.91
N ALA A 35 17.09 -24.86 4.41
CA ALA A 35 17.15 -24.56 5.85
C ALA A 35 15.99 -23.67 6.37
N TYR A 36 15.25 -23.02 5.45
CA TYR A 36 14.12 -22.13 5.80
C TYR A 36 12.74 -22.73 5.49
N ALA A 37 12.64 -23.90 4.88
CA ALA A 37 11.38 -24.61 4.66
C ALA A 37 11.01 -25.38 5.94
N SER A 38 10.57 -24.70 6.99
CA SER A 38 10.17 -25.38 8.23
C SER A 38 8.93 -26.26 8.04
N GLU A 39 8.04 -25.94 7.12
CA GLU A 39 6.86 -26.75 6.75
C GLU A 39 6.42 -26.43 5.31
N ALA A 40 6.07 -27.46 4.52
CA ALA A 40 5.59 -27.27 3.15
C ALA A 40 4.23 -26.53 3.15
N PRO A 41 4.02 -25.57 2.22
CA PRO A 41 2.72 -24.94 2.02
C PRO A 41 1.63 -25.96 1.72
N GLU A 42 0.43 -25.79 2.30
CA GLU A 42 -0.73 -26.65 2.02
C GLU A 42 -1.18 -26.53 0.56
N ARG A 43 -1.03 -25.32 0.01
CA ARG A 43 -1.35 -25.00 -1.38
C ARG A 43 -0.17 -24.26 -2.03
N PRO A 44 0.76 -24.98 -2.69
CA PRO A 44 1.94 -24.36 -3.28
C PRO A 44 1.62 -23.48 -4.49
N ASP A 45 0.58 -23.80 -5.28
CA ASP A 45 0.23 -23.02 -6.47
C ASP A 45 -0.63 -21.81 -6.08
N MET A 46 -0.08 -20.61 -6.25
CA MET A 46 -0.69 -19.33 -5.87
C MET A 46 -0.73 -18.38 -7.05
N ASN A 47 -1.93 -17.84 -7.33
CA ASN A 47 -2.09 -16.71 -8.24
C ASN A 47 -2.31 -15.43 -7.43
N PHE A 48 -1.42 -14.45 -7.61
CA PHE A 48 -1.51 -13.14 -6.99
C PHE A 48 -2.12 -12.11 -7.96
N GLY A 49 -3.21 -11.46 -7.55
CA GLY A 49 -3.81 -10.38 -8.31
C GLY A 49 -3.11 -9.04 -8.03
N ILE A 50 -2.86 -8.26 -9.10
CA ILE A 50 -2.33 -6.89 -8.98
C ILE A 50 -3.10 -5.89 -9.84
N ILE A 51 -3.05 -4.62 -9.46
CA ILE A 51 -3.44 -3.47 -10.28
C ILE A 51 -2.18 -2.77 -10.79
N ALA A 52 -2.26 -2.13 -11.96
CA ALA A 52 -1.17 -1.39 -12.58
C ALA A 52 -0.82 -0.11 -11.81
N LEU A 53 -0.11 -0.27 -10.69
CA LEU A 53 0.37 0.76 -9.78
C LEU A 53 1.75 0.35 -9.23
N THR A 54 2.60 1.31 -8.92
CA THR A 54 3.96 1.05 -8.43
C THR A 54 4.00 0.32 -7.08
N ASP A 55 2.95 0.45 -6.28
CA ASP A 55 2.82 -0.20 -4.97
C ASP A 55 2.50 -1.71 -5.04
N CYS A 56 2.31 -2.28 -6.25
CA CYS A 56 2.30 -3.73 -6.45
C CYS A 56 3.71 -4.36 -6.35
N SER A 57 4.76 -3.54 -6.27
CA SER A 57 6.17 -3.98 -6.32
C SER A 57 6.52 -5.13 -5.38
N PRO A 58 6.10 -5.18 -4.11
CA PRO A 58 6.49 -6.31 -3.25
C PRO A 58 6.05 -7.67 -3.81
N ILE A 59 4.86 -7.76 -4.37
CA ILE A 59 4.36 -9.00 -4.99
C ILE A 59 5.14 -9.32 -6.26
N VAL A 60 5.33 -8.32 -7.12
CA VAL A 60 6.05 -8.50 -8.41
C VAL A 60 7.51 -8.87 -8.17
N ILE A 61 8.20 -8.20 -7.27
CA ILE A 61 9.60 -8.48 -6.94
C ILE A 61 9.75 -9.85 -6.28
N ALA A 62 8.85 -10.23 -5.37
CA ALA A 62 8.85 -11.57 -4.79
C ALA A 62 8.70 -12.67 -5.84
N HIS A 63 7.89 -12.42 -6.88
CA HIS A 63 7.72 -13.33 -8.01
C HIS A 63 8.97 -13.36 -8.91
N GLU A 64 9.39 -12.23 -9.43
CA GLU A 64 10.48 -12.11 -10.43
C GLU A 64 11.84 -12.54 -9.87
N LYS A 65 12.11 -12.28 -8.58
CA LYS A 65 13.34 -12.72 -7.90
C LYS A 65 13.25 -14.14 -7.34
N GLY A 66 12.16 -14.86 -7.58
CA GLY A 66 11.99 -16.24 -7.13
C GLY A 66 11.85 -16.40 -5.62
N LEU A 67 11.52 -15.33 -4.87
CA LEU A 67 11.40 -15.39 -3.41
C LEU A 67 10.19 -16.25 -3.00
N PHE A 68 9.09 -16.21 -3.73
CA PHE A 68 7.97 -17.12 -3.50
C PHE A 68 8.40 -18.58 -3.64
N LYS A 69 9.16 -18.90 -4.71
CA LYS A 69 9.70 -20.25 -4.93
C LYS A 69 10.65 -20.70 -3.82
N LYS A 70 11.46 -19.80 -3.28
CA LYS A 70 12.33 -20.04 -2.13
C LYS A 70 11.56 -20.59 -0.92
N TYR A 71 10.31 -20.12 -0.72
CA TYR A 71 9.43 -20.56 0.35
C TYR A 71 8.39 -21.61 -0.09
N GLY A 72 8.61 -22.29 -1.20
CA GLY A 72 7.80 -23.41 -1.66
C GLY A 72 6.51 -23.01 -2.40
N ILE A 73 6.37 -21.75 -2.83
CA ILE A 73 5.21 -21.26 -3.58
C ILE A 73 5.54 -21.16 -5.08
N ASN A 74 4.76 -21.85 -5.91
CA ASN A 74 4.72 -21.67 -7.36
C ASN A 74 3.80 -20.49 -7.67
N SER A 75 4.36 -19.28 -7.75
CA SER A 75 3.55 -18.07 -7.94
C SER A 75 3.28 -17.77 -9.40
N THR A 76 2.08 -17.26 -9.68
CA THR A 76 1.75 -16.48 -10.88
C THR A 76 1.27 -15.11 -10.43
N VAL A 77 1.43 -14.09 -11.31
CA VAL A 77 0.98 -12.72 -11.05
C VAL A 77 0.07 -12.29 -12.19
N THR A 78 -1.17 -11.96 -11.86
CA THR A 78 -2.19 -11.57 -12.84
C THR A 78 -2.55 -10.09 -12.67
N LYS A 79 -2.30 -9.29 -13.71
CA LYS A 79 -2.78 -7.91 -13.76
C LYS A 79 -4.28 -7.87 -14.02
N ILE A 80 -5.01 -7.20 -13.13
CA ILE A 80 -6.46 -7.06 -13.18
C ILE A 80 -6.81 -5.58 -13.46
N ALA A 81 -7.90 -5.36 -14.21
CA ALA A 81 -8.18 -4.06 -14.79
C ALA A 81 -8.79 -3.04 -13.80
N SER A 82 -9.47 -3.49 -12.74
CA SER A 82 -10.16 -2.61 -11.79
C SER A 82 -10.20 -3.19 -10.38
N TRP A 83 -10.43 -2.32 -9.39
CA TRP A 83 -10.55 -2.73 -7.99
C TRP A 83 -11.79 -3.59 -7.71
N ALA A 84 -12.89 -3.39 -8.43
CA ALA A 84 -14.04 -4.28 -8.32
C ALA A 84 -13.70 -5.69 -8.81
N ALA A 85 -13.05 -5.80 -9.98
CA ALA A 85 -12.66 -7.08 -10.54
C ALA A 85 -11.63 -7.83 -9.67
N ILE A 86 -10.68 -7.11 -9.05
CA ILE A 86 -9.67 -7.76 -8.17
C ILE A 86 -10.31 -8.26 -6.86
N ARG A 87 -11.29 -7.51 -6.30
CA ARG A 87 -12.10 -7.96 -5.17
C ARG A 87 -12.82 -9.26 -5.50
N ASP A 88 -13.49 -9.29 -6.65
CA ASP A 88 -14.28 -10.42 -7.09
C ASP A 88 -13.40 -11.64 -7.41
N ALA A 89 -12.22 -11.43 -8.00
CA ALA A 89 -11.23 -12.48 -8.26
C ALA A 89 -10.73 -13.14 -6.97
N LEU A 90 -10.51 -12.35 -5.90
CA LEU A 90 -10.17 -12.89 -4.58
C LEU A 90 -11.37 -13.62 -3.95
N ALA A 91 -12.55 -13.01 -4.00
CA ALA A 91 -13.76 -13.56 -3.37
C ALA A 91 -14.18 -14.91 -3.95
N ASN A 92 -13.99 -15.11 -5.26
CA ASN A 92 -14.33 -16.36 -5.97
C ASN A 92 -13.16 -17.36 -6.08
N GLY A 93 -11.96 -17.02 -5.57
CA GLY A 93 -10.79 -17.89 -5.55
C GLY A 93 -10.00 -17.96 -6.87
N THR A 94 -10.26 -17.09 -7.84
CA THR A 94 -9.44 -16.94 -9.07
C THR A 94 -8.03 -16.51 -8.72
N THR A 95 -7.89 -15.64 -7.71
CA THR A 95 -6.63 -15.32 -7.05
C THR A 95 -6.69 -15.77 -5.59
N GLN A 96 -5.55 -16.16 -5.02
CA GLN A 96 -5.47 -16.60 -3.62
C GLN A 96 -4.95 -15.50 -2.71
N GLY A 97 -4.04 -14.67 -3.19
CA GLY A 97 -3.56 -13.46 -2.54
C GLY A 97 -3.69 -12.26 -3.47
N THR A 98 -3.89 -11.07 -2.93
CA THR A 98 -4.23 -9.94 -3.79
C THR A 98 -3.74 -8.62 -3.23
N HIS A 99 -3.11 -7.82 -4.10
CA HIS A 99 -2.87 -6.40 -3.89
C HIS A 99 -4.20 -5.66 -3.76
N MET A 100 -4.46 -5.03 -2.61
CA MET A 100 -5.71 -4.31 -2.34
C MET A 100 -5.48 -2.97 -1.65
N LEU A 101 -6.41 -2.03 -1.85
CA LEU A 101 -6.56 -0.86 -1.00
C LEU A 101 -6.98 -1.33 0.39
N ILE A 102 -6.35 -0.82 1.46
CA ILE A 102 -6.60 -1.33 2.83
C ILE A 102 -8.09 -1.27 3.24
N GLY A 103 -8.86 -0.30 2.76
CA GLY A 103 -10.30 -0.20 3.03
C GLY A 103 -11.14 -1.32 2.38
N MET A 104 -10.62 -1.99 1.34
CA MET A 104 -11.41 -2.99 0.61
C MET A 104 -11.69 -4.28 1.39
N PRO A 105 -10.72 -4.92 2.06
CA PRO A 105 -10.98 -6.08 2.90
C PRO A 105 -11.95 -5.77 4.05
N ILE A 106 -11.84 -4.57 4.64
CA ILE A 106 -12.75 -4.09 5.69
C ILE A 106 -14.17 -3.97 5.13
N ALA A 107 -14.33 -3.30 3.99
CA ALA A 107 -15.61 -3.12 3.32
C ALA A 107 -16.23 -4.46 2.88
N SER A 108 -15.44 -5.38 2.30
CA SER A 108 -15.90 -6.72 1.90
C SER A 108 -16.38 -7.54 3.11
N THR A 109 -15.69 -7.42 4.24
CA THR A 109 -16.07 -8.10 5.49
C THR A 109 -17.40 -7.57 6.05
N LEU A 110 -17.70 -6.28 5.81
CA LEU A 110 -18.97 -5.67 6.20
C LEU A 110 -20.09 -5.83 5.16
N GLY A 111 -19.76 -6.23 3.93
CA GLY A 111 -20.72 -6.28 2.81
C GLY A 111 -20.96 -4.93 2.16
N LEU A 112 -20.00 -4.01 2.24
CA LEU A 112 -20.05 -2.69 1.61
C LEU A 112 -19.49 -2.74 0.17
N GLY A 113 -19.78 -1.69 -0.61
CA GLY A 113 -19.19 -1.52 -1.95
C GLY A 113 -19.86 -2.35 -3.06
N GLY A 114 -21.12 -2.71 -2.89
CA GLY A 114 -21.96 -3.29 -3.96
C GLY A 114 -21.66 -4.76 -4.27
N ALA A 115 -21.05 -5.50 -3.35
CA ALA A 115 -20.83 -6.94 -3.47
C ALA A 115 -21.36 -7.69 -2.22
N PRO A 116 -21.64 -9.00 -2.34
CA PRO A 116 -21.98 -9.83 -1.19
C PRO A 116 -20.87 -9.78 -0.12
N LYS A 117 -21.29 -9.89 1.13
CA LYS A 117 -20.36 -9.99 2.27
C LYS A 117 -19.42 -11.17 2.08
N LYS A 118 -18.11 -10.90 2.08
CA LYS A 118 -17.06 -11.90 2.05
C LYS A 118 -15.96 -11.52 3.04
N PRO A 119 -15.81 -12.24 4.15
CA PRO A 119 -14.73 -11.98 5.11
C PRO A 119 -13.36 -12.09 4.45
N MET A 120 -12.56 -11.05 4.62
CA MET A 120 -11.19 -10.97 4.13
C MET A 120 -10.25 -10.59 5.28
N VAL A 121 -8.99 -10.99 5.18
CA VAL A 121 -7.96 -10.74 6.19
C VAL A 121 -6.74 -10.04 5.60
N ILE A 122 -6.13 -9.23 6.43
CA ILE A 122 -4.90 -8.47 6.13
C ILE A 122 -3.80 -8.93 7.08
N PRO A 123 -2.96 -9.89 6.68
CA PRO A 123 -1.77 -10.25 7.44
C PRO A 123 -0.53 -9.42 7.07
N TRP A 124 -0.59 -8.57 6.01
CA TRP A 124 0.55 -7.86 5.47
C TRP A 124 0.17 -6.53 4.84
N LEU A 125 0.82 -5.43 5.24
CA LEU A 125 0.79 -4.18 4.50
C LEU A 125 1.92 -4.18 3.46
N LEU A 126 1.59 -3.80 2.22
CA LEU A 126 2.56 -3.78 1.12
C LEU A 126 3.41 -2.51 1.11
N ASN A 127 2.80 -1.36 1.47
CA ASN A 127 3.49 -0.08 1.50
C ASN A 127 2.81 0.95 2.40
N ARG A 128 3.56 2.01 2.67
CA ARG A 128 3.08 3.28 3.23
C ARG A 128 3.23 4.38 2.20
N ASN A 129 2.37 5.41 2.29
CA ASN A 129 2.40 6.60 1.41
C ASN A 129 2.26 6.29 -0.09
N GLY A 130 2.79 7.13 -0.98
CA GLY A 130 2.95 6.84 -2.41
C GLY A 130 1.73 7.16 -3.28
N GLN A 131 0.81 8.02 -2.80
CA GLN A 131 -0.36 8.47 -3.52
C GLN A 131 -0.36 10.01 -3.59
N ALA A 132 -1.23 10.58 -4.44
CA ALA A 132 -1.43 12.03 -4.47
C ALA A 132 -2.83 12.41 -4.97
N ILE A 133 -3.24 13.63 -4.64
CA ILE A 133 -4.37 14.31 -5.26
C ILE A 133 -3.81 15.23 -6.35
N THR A 134 -4.17 14.93 -7.59
CA THR A 134 -3.79 15.69 -8.77
C THR A 134 -4.99 16.47 -9.29
N LEU A 135 -4.79 17.76 -9.56
CA LEU A 135 -5.81 18.66 -10.12
C LEU A 135 -5.45 19.01 -11.58
N LYS A 136 -6.46 19.41 -12.35
CA LYS A 136 -6.27 19.92 -13.70
C LYS A 136 -5.41 21.20 -13.69
N LYS A 137 -4.63 21.40 -14.75
CA LYS A 137 -3.65 22.50 -14.85
C LYS A 137 -4.29 23.91 -14.73
N GLU A 138 -5.58 24.06 -15.06
CA GLU A 138 -6.31 25.31 -14.99
C GLU A 138 -6.48 25.84 -13.55
N LEU A 139 -6.34 24.98 -12.54
CA LEU A 139 -6.37 25.33 -11.11
C LEU A 139 -4.95 25.58 -10.54
N LYS A 140 -3.91 25.52 -11.40
CA LYS A 140 -2.52 25.69 -10.97
C LYS A 140 -2.27 27.13 -10.46
N GLY A 141 -1.70 27.22 -9.27
CA GLY A 141 -1.45 28.49 -8.59
C GLY A 141 -2.58 28.91 -7.63
N GLU A 142 -3.79 28.43 -7.84
CA GLU A 142 -4.95 28.76 -7.02
C GLU A 142 -5.13 27.81 -5.84
N VAL A 143 -4.90 26.51 -6.05
CA VAL A 143 -5.12 25.45 -5.05
C VAL A 143 -3.86 24.62 -4.88
N GLN A 144 -3.45 24.45 -3.64
CA GLN A 144 -2.31 23.60 -3.25
C GLN A 144 -2.70 22.66 -2.10
N THR A 145 -1.82 22.46 -1.12
CA THR A 145 -2.02 21.58 0.03
C THR A 145 -3.31 21.90 0.80
N ASP A 146 -3.59 23.19 1.05
CA ASP A 146 -4.86 23.64 1.64
C ASP A 146 -5.99 23.61 0.59
N PRO A 147 -7.06 22.84 0.81
CA PRO A 147 -8.21 22.77 -0.11
C PRO A 147 -9.17 23.97 -0.03
N LYS A 148 -9.06 24.83 0.97
CA LYS A 148 -10.01 25.95 1.15
C LYS A 148 -10.14 26.87 -0.07
N PRO A 149 -9.07 27.22 -0.79
CA PRO A 149 -9.17 28.02 -2.01
C PRO A 149 -9.98 27.36 -3.14
N LEU A 150 -10.21 26.03 -3.08
CA LEU A 150 -11.05 25.31 -4.05
C LEU A 150 -12.55 25.59 -3.85
N LYS A 151 -12.97 25.97 -2.62
CA LYS A 151 -14.40 26.11 -2.27
C LYS A 151 -15.15 27.09 -3.17
N PRO A 152 -14.66 28.31 -3.46
CA PRO A 152 -15.34 29.24 -4.38
C PRO A 152 -15.56 28.64 -5.78
N PHE A 153 -14.54 27.94 -6.33
CA PHE A 153 -14.67 27.28 -7.64
C PHE A 153 -15.73 26.16 -7.62
N ALA A 154 -15.80 25.40 -6.52
CA ALA A 154 -16.79 24.34 -6.38
C ALA A 154 -18.20 24.91 -6.26
N ASP A 155 -18.39 26.01 -5.51
CA ASP A 155 -19.70 26.69 -5.34
C ASP A 155 -20.15 27.29 -6.66
N GLU A 156 -19.30 27.99 -7.40
CA GLU A 156 -19.61 28.58 -8.70
C GLU A 156 -19.99 27.48 -9.72
N ALA A 157 -19.20 26.43 -9.84
CA ALA A 157 -19.46 25.32 -10.75
C ALA A 157 -20.77 24.60 -10.42
N LYS A 158 -21.06 24.40 -9.12
CA LYS A 158 -22.32 23.82 -8.65
C LYS A 158 -23.51 24.74 -8.97
N ALA A 159 -23.38 26.04 -8.72
CA ALA A 159 -24.44 27.03 -9.01
C ALA A 159 -24.73 27.11 -10.52
N ALA A 160 -23.71 26.90 -11.37
CA ALA A 160 -23.85 26.82 -12.82
C ALA A 160 -24.46 25.49 -13.32
N GLY A 161 -24.77 24.54 -12.42
CA GLY A 161 -25.32 23.22 -12.76
C GLY A 161 -24.28 22.23 -13.32
N ASN A 162 -22.99 22.53 -13.22
CA ASN A 162 -21.89 21.70 -13.71
C ASN A 162 -20.82 21.53 -12.61
N PRO A 163 -21.13 20.77 -11.53
CA PRO A 163 -20.26 20.66 -10.38
C PRO A 163 -18.89 20.07 -10.76
N LEU A 164 -17.82 20.53 -10.09
CA LEU A 164 -16.49 19.97 -10.26
C LEU A 164 -16.54 18.44 -10.06
N THR A 165 -15.80 17.74 -10.91
CA THR A 165 -15.77 16.27 -10.91
C THR A 165 -14.42 15.77 -10.43
N PHE A 166 -14.43 14.91 -9.40
CA PHE A 166 -13.25 14.25 -8.88
C PHE A 166 -13.32 12.73 -9.10
N ALA A 167 -12.23 12.14 -9.57
CA ALA A 167 -12.17 10.70 -9.73
C ALA A 167 -11.44 10.03 -8.57
N MET A 168 -11.99 8.92 -8.15
CA MET A 168 -11.40 7.95 -7.23
C MET A 168 -11.42 6.57 -7.89
N THR A 169 -10.76 5.57 -7.31
CA THR A 169 -10.61 4.28 -7.96
C THR A 169 -11.59 3.21 -7.46
N PHE A 170 -12.09 3.38 -6.23
CA PHE A 170 -13.07 2.48 -5.60
C PHE A 170 -13.69 3.15 -4.37
N PRO A 171 -15.05 3.20 -4.21
CA PRO A 171 -15.71 4.01 -3.18
C PRO A 171 -15.25 3.77 -1.74
N PRO A 172 -15.12 2.53 -1.21
CA PRO A 172 -14.59 2.28 0.14
C PRO A 172 -13.06 2.20 0.19
N GLY A 173 -12.36 2.52 -0.90
CA GLY A 173 -10.89 2.43 -0.99
C GLY A 173 -10.17 3.68 -0.47
N THR A 174 -8.83 3.58 -0.38
CA THR A 174 -7.96 4.65 0.11
C THR A 174 -8.10 5.94 -0.68
N HIS A 175 -8.05 5.87 -2.01
CA HIS A 175 -8.13 7.06 -2.88
C HIS A 175 -9.44 7.84 -2.68
N ALA A 176 -10.56 7.14 -2.46
CA ALA A 176 -11.83 7.78 -2.14
C ALA A 176 -11.78 8.47 -0.77
N MET A 177 -11.20 7.83 0.25
CA MET A 177 -11.09 8.43 1.58
C MET A 177 -10.19 9.65 1.56
N TRP A 178 -9.07 9.63 0.80
CA TRP A 178 -8.18 10.78 0.67
C TRP A 178 -8.85 11.97 0.00
N VAL A 179 -9.55 11.77 -1.12
CA VAL A 179 -10.31 12.84 -1.79
C VAL A 179 -11.39 13.40 -0.88
N ARG A 180 -12.18 12.54 -0.24
CA ARG A 180 -13.25 12.94 0.68
C ARG A 180 -12.72 13.71 1.88
N TYR A 181 -11.62 13.24 2.47
CA TYR A 181 -11.00 13.87 3.62
C TYR A 181 -10.48 15.26 3.27
N TRP A 182 -9.72 15.38 2.17
CA TRP A 182 -9.15 16.63 1.69
C TRP A 182 -10.23 17.65 1.31
N LEU A 183 -11.24 17.27 0.53
CA LEU A 183 -12.37 18.14 0.19
C LEU A 183 -13.11 18.60 1.45
N GLY A 184 -13.39 17.68 2.38
CA GLY A 184 -14.06 17.98 3.63
C GLY A 184 -13.30 18.97 4.51
N ALA A 185 -11.97 18.91 4.55
CA ALA A 185 -11.14 19.90 5.24
C ALA A 185 -11.22 21.30 4.62
N GLY A 186 -11.55 21.40 3.32
CA GLY A 186 -11.84 22.64 2.61
C GLY A 186 -13.27 23.13 2.73
N GLY A 187 -14.12 22.46 3.52
CA GLY A 187 -15.54 22.80 3.64
C GLY A 187 -16.39 22.36 2.44
N ILE A 188 -15.88 21.47 1.60
CA ILE A 188 -16.56 20.96 0.41
C ILE A 188 -17.13 19.57 0.73
N HIS A 189 -18.46 19.42 0.64
CA HIS A 189 -19.08 18.11 0.87
C HIS A 189 -18.96 17.24 -0.38
N PRO A 190 -18.26 16.08 -0.30
CA PRO A 190 -17.88 15.29 -1.48
C PRO A 190 -19.08 14.70 -2.25
N ASP A 191 -20.24 14.49 -1.60
CA ASP A 191 -21.43 13.91 -2.23
C ASP A 191 -22.51 14.94 -2.55
N ARG A 192 -22.32 16.23 -2.20
CA ARG A 192 -23.33 17.31 -2.39
C ARG A 192 -22.81 18.48 -3.20
N ASP A 193 -21.53 18.81 -3.07
CA ASP A 193 -20.95 20.01 -3.66
C ASP A 193 -20.15 19.73 -4.93
N VAL A 194 -19.71 18.49 -5.11
CA VAL A 194 -18.96 18.02 -6.27
C VAL A 194 -19.51 16.67 -6.75
N SER A 195 -19.04 16.20 -7.89
CA SER A 195 -19.32 14.86 -8.41
C SER A 195 -18.13 13.94 -8.16
N LEU A 196 -18.35 12.77 -7.52
CA LEU A 196 -17.34 11.75 -7.38
C LEU A 196 -17.59 10.60 -8.38
N ILE A 197 -16.61 10.31 -9.22
CA ILE A 197 -16.68 9.23 -10.21
C ILE A 197 -15.63 8.16 -9.95
N THR A 198 -15.90 6.93 -10.40
CA THR A 198 -14.96 5.81 -10.27
C THR A 198 -14.26 5.55 -11.60
N ILE A 199 -12.94 5.69 -11.63
CA ILE A 199 -12.11 5.46 -12.82
C ILE A 199 -10.97 4.50 -12.44
N PRO A 200 -10.72 3.43 -13.23
CA PRO A 200 -9.54 2.57 -13.03
C PRO A 200 -8.22 3.36 -13.14
N PRO A 201 -7.20 3.03 -12.33
CA PRO A 201 -5.93 3.80 -12.27
C PRO A 201 -5.33 4.11 -13.65
N ALA A 202 -5.17 3.11 -14.51
CA ALA A 202 -4.54 3.28 -15.83
C ALA A 202 -5.34 4.18 -16.80
N GLN A 203 -6.59 4.52 -16.47
CA GLN A 203 -7.45 5.38 -17.30
C GLN A 203 -7.51 6.83 -16.80
N MET A 204 -6.93 7.14 -15.62
CA MET A 204 -7.03 8.48 -15.00
C MET A 204 -6.53 9.58 -15.94
N VAL A 205 -5.31 9.45 -16.44
CA VAL A 205 -4.67 10.46 -17.30
C VAL A 205 -5.47 10.70 -18.59
N ALA A 206 -5.91 9.65 -19.26
CA ALA A 206 -6.70 9.77 -20.48
C ALA A 206 -8.06 10.47 -20.25
N ASN A 207 -8.74 10.18 -19.15
CA ASN A 207 -10.01 10.81 -18.81
C ASN A 207 -9.84 12.28 -18.40
N MET A 208 -8.77 12.65 -17.68
CA MET A 208 -8.48 14.04 -17.37
C MET A 208 -8.14 14.82 -18.65
N LYS A 209 -7.35 14.24 -19.56
CA LYS A 209 -6.95 14.86 -20.83
C LYS A 209 -8.13 15.27 -21.71
N VAL A 210 -9.22 14.51 -21.67
CA VAL A 210 -10.45 14.80 -22.41
C VAL A 210 -11.49 15.58 -21.59
N GLY A 211 -11.08 16.13 -20.43
CA GLY A 211 -11.91 17.02 -19.63
C GLY A 211 -13.05 16.36 -18.85
N LYS A 212 -12.97 15.04 -18.59
CA LYS A 212 -14.03 14.34 -17.85
C LYS A 212 -13.94 14.51 -16.33
N MET A 213 -12.87 15.15 -15.84
CA MET A 213 -12.68 15.39 -14.41
C MET A 213 -11.76 16.59 -14.17
N ASP A 214 -11.93 17.21 -13.03
CA ASP A 214 -11.17 18.37 -12.56
C ASP A 214 -10.03 17.97 -11.63
N GLY A 215 -10.09 16.78 -11.05
CA GLY A 215 -9.06 16.22 -10.21
C GLY A 215 -9.26 14.73 -9.97
N PHE A 216 -8.25 14.09 -9.42
CA PHE A 216 -8.31 12.69 -9.01
C PHE A 216 -7.35 12.37 -7.87
N CYS A 217 -7.63 11.30 -7.14
CA CYS A 217 -6.64 10.65 -6.27
C CYS A 217 -6.33 9.26 -6.78
N VAL A 218 -5.04 8.95 -6.93
CA VAL A 218 -4.57 7.66 -7.40
C VAL A 218 -3.12 7.42 -6.97
N GLY A 219 -2.68 6.16 -7.00
CA GLY A 219 -1.28 5.78 -6.83
C GLY A 219 -0.40 6.11 -8.04
N GLU A 220 0.91 6.08 -7.81
CA GLU A 220 1.88 6.25 -8.89
C GLU A 220 1.86 5.03 -9.85
N PRO A 221 2.17 5.28 -11.14
CA PRO A 221 2.81 6.45 -11.72
C PRO A 221 1.85 7.48 -12.33
N TRP A 222 0.55 7.38 -12.12
CA TRP A 222 -0.44 8.15 -12.88
C TRP A 222 -0.43 9.65 -12.55
N ASN A 223 -0.02 10.04 -11.33
CA ASN A 223 0.22 11.44 -10.98
C ASN A 223 1.43 11.98 -11.77
N ALA A 224 2.56 11.27 -11.72
CA ALA A 224 3.76 11.66 -12.48
C ALA A 224 3.47 11.76 -13.99
N LYS A 225 2.71 10.83 -14.54
CA LYS A 225 2.31 10.83 -15.96
C LYS A 225 1.45 12.03 -16.31
N SER A 226 0.49 12.41 -15.46
CA SER A 226 -0.36 13.59 -15.66
C SER A 226 0.48 14.88 -15.74
N ILE A 227 1.50 15.00 -14.87
CA ILE A 227 2.43 16.12 -14.86
C ILE A 227 3.32 16.10 -16.11
N ALA A 228 3.88 14.95 -16.48
CA ALA A 228 4.71 14.80 -17.66
C ALA A 228 3.97 15.15 -18.96
N GLU A 229 2.66 14.88 -19.03
CA GLU A 229 1.79 15.26 -20.16
C GLU A 229 1.30 16.73 -20.10
N GLY A 230 1.64 17.48 -19.03
CA GLY A 230 1.28 18.89 -18.87
C GLY A 230 -0.21 19.16 -18.71
N ILE A 231 -0.97 18.16 -18.22
CA ILE A 231 -2.44 18.25 -18.07
C ILE A 231 -2.88 18.46 -16.63
N GLY A 232 -2.02 18.17 -15.64
CA GLY A 232 -2.33 18.33 -14.24
C GLY A 232 -1.11 18.68 -13.40
N TYR A 233 -1.35 18.93 -12.14
CA TYR A 233 -0.33 19.15 -11.11
C TYR A 233 -0.80 18.50 -9.79
N THR A 234 0.15 18.13 -8.93
CA THR A 234 -0.18 17.61 -7.59
C THR A 234 -0.50 18.75 -6.64
N ALA A 235 -1.72 18.76 -6.10
CA ALA A 235 -2.09 19.68 -5.03
C ALA A 235 -1.44 19.27 -3.71
N ILE A 236 -1.60 18.00 -3.34
CA ILE A 236 -1.08 17.41 -2.09
C ILE A 236 -0.70 15.96 -2.31
N THR A 237 0.41 15.51 -1.73
CA THR A 237 0.71 14.09 -1.58
C THR A 237 -0.05 13.52 -0.39
N THR A 238 -0.35 12.23 -0.40
CA THR A 238 -1.01 11.61 0.76
C THR A 238 -0.08 11.48 1.97
N GLN A 239 1.24 11.53 1.77
CA GLN A 239 2.21 11.67 2.85
C GLN A 239 2.09 13.02 3.59
N GLU A 240 1.82 14.11 2.87
CA GLU A 240 1.51 15.41 3.47
C GLU A 240 0.16 15.36 4.20
N LEU A 241 -0.83 14.63 3.66
CA LEU A 241 -2.15 14.50 4.25
C LEU A 241 -2.11 13.72 5.58
N TRP A 242 -1.41 12.60 5.61
CA TRP A 242 -1.15 11.79 6.81
C TRP A 242 0.20 11.08 6.66
N LYS A 243 1.20 11.57 7.38
CA LYS A 243 2.57 11.06 7.30
C LYS A 243 2.64 9.59 7.70
N ASN A 244 3.25 8.78 6.84
CA ASN A 244 3.40 7.34 7.02
C ASN A 244 2.08 6.57 7.13
N HIS A 245 1.03 7.04 6.48
CA HIS A 245 -0.25 6.33 6.43
C HIS A 245 -0.13 4.94 5.79
N PRO A 246 -0.95 3.95 6.22
CA PRO A 246 -1.04 2.67 5.54
C PRO A 246 -1.71 2.83 4.18
N GLU A 247 -1.31 2.03 3.18
CA GLU A 247 -1.89 2.20 1.85
C GLU A 247 -2.38 0.88 1.26
N LYS A 248 -1.50 0.06 0.71
CA LYS A 248 -1.88 -1.22 0.12
C LYS A 248 -1.58 -2.39 1.04
N VAL A 249 -2.33 -3.45 0.82
CA VAL A 249 -2.22 -4.69 1.59
C VAL A 249 -2.15 -5.89 0.66
N CYS A 250 -1.52 -6.96 1.12
CA CYS A 250 -1.73 -8.29 0.58
C CYS A 250 -2.86 -8.94 1.37
N ALA A 251 -4.03 -9.06 0.73
CA ALA A 251 -5.22 -9.61 1.34
C ALA A 251 -5.48 -11.04 0.89
N PHE A 252 -6.13 -11.80 1.78
CA PHE A 252 -6.62 -13.16 1.54
C PHE A 252 -8.09 -13.23 1.97
N THR A 253 -8.86 -14.22 1.49
CA THR A 253 -10.13 -14.53 2.15
C THR A 253 -9.85 -15.17 3.51
N ALA A 254 -10.71 -14.92 4.50
CA ALA A 254 -10.58 -15.53 5.83
C ALA A 254 -10.55 -17.07 5.73
N GLU A 255 -11.43 -17.64 4.91
CA GLU A 255 -11.51 -19.07 4.64
C GLU A 255 -10.18 -19.64 4.10
N PHE A 256 -9.54 -18.92 3.15
CA PHE A 256 -8.26 -19.36 2.59
C PHE A 256 -7.16 -19.35 3.66
N ALA A 257 -7.09 -18.27 4.44
CA ALA A 257 -6.07 -18.12 5.47
C ALA A 257 -6.20 -19.16 6.60
N GLU A 258 -7.44 -19.51 6.96
CA GLU A 258 -7.72 -20.56 7.97
C GLU A 258 -7.36 -21.96 7.47
N LYS A 259 -7.65 -22.25 6.19
CA LYS A 259 -7.36 -23.57 5.60
C LYS A 259 -5.90 -23.76 5.18
N ASN A 260 -5.17 -22.66 4.96
CA ASN A 260 -3.80 -22.70 4.40
C ASN A 260 -2.84 -21.78 5.17
N PRO A 261 -2.73 -21.88 6.49
CA PRO A 261 -1.91 -20.97 7.28
C PRO A 261 -0.41 -21.04 6.95
N LYS A 262 0.12 -22.22 6.62
CA LYS A 262 1.53 -22.39 6.21
C LYS A 262 1.80 -21.71 4.86
N THR A 263 0.86 -21.81 3.92
CA THR A 263 0.93 -21.14 2.62
C THR A 263 0.93 -19.62 2.79
N VAL A 264 0.06 -19.09 3.64
CA VAL A 264 0.03 -17.65 3.95
C VAL A 264 1.36 -17.23 4.56
N LYS A 265 1.87 -17.92 5.59
CA LYS A 265 3.16 -17.60 6.21
C LYS A 265 4.32 -17.66 5.21
N ALA A 266 4.34 -18.64 4.31
CA ALA A 266 5.33 -18.74 3.25
C ALA A 266 5.29 -17.50 2.31
N ALA A 267 4.08 -17.05 1.96
CA ALA A 267 3.90 -15.83 1.18
C ALA A 267 4.40 -14.58 1.93
N LEU A 268 4.10 -14.45 3.23
CA LEU A 268 4.58 -13.32 4.04
C LEU A 268 6.10 -13.27 4.15
N LYS A 269 6.77 -14.42 4.28
CA LYS A 269 8.24 -14.49 4.29
C LYS A 269 8.85 -14.01 2.97
N ALA A 270 8.27 -14.39 1.84
CA ALA A 270 8.70 -13.93 0.52
C ALA A 270 8.47 -12.42 0.33
N LEU A 271 7.31 -11.92 0.76
CA LEU A 271 6.98 -10.49 0.73
C LEU A 271 7.92 -9.68 1.62
N HIS A 272 8.32 -10.21 2.78
CA HIS A 272 9.28 -9.56 3.67
C HIS A 272 10.62 -9.31 2.95
N GLU A 273 11.21 -10.34 2.36
CA GLU A 273 12.48 -10.20 1.64
C GLU A 273 12.37 -9.22 0.47
N ALA A 274 11.27 -9.28 -0.28
CA ALA A 274 11.02 -8.34 -1.36
C ALA A 274 10.89 -6.89 -0.85
N SER A 275 10.19 -6.69 0.25
CA SER A 275 9.97 -5.37 0.86
C SER A 275 11.27 -4.76 1.39
N VAL A 276 12.12 -5.56 2.05
CA VAL A 276 13.45 -5.14 2.51
C VAL A 276 14.33 -4.75 1.32
N TRP A 277 14.35 -5.58 0.28
CA TRP A 277 15.11 -5.29 -0.95
C TRP A 277 14.64 -3.98 -1.61
N LEU A 278 13.33 -3.72 -1.61
CA LEU A 278 12.74 -2.52 -2.19
C LEU A 278 13.09 -1.23 -1.44
N ASP A 279 13.33 -1.27 -0.13
CA ASP A 279 13.65 -0.08 0.65
C ASP A 279 15.13 0.35 0.53
N ASP A 280 15.97 -0.44 -0.11
CA ASP A 280 17.26 0.04 -0.62
C ASP A 280 17.03 0.83 -1.91
N LEU A 281 17.24 2.15 -1.86
CA LEU A 281 17.07 3.05 -3.01
C LEU A 281 17.98 2.69 -4.18
N GLY A 282 19.11 1.99 -3.94
CA GLY A 282 19.99 1.47 -4.99
C GLY A 282 19.31 0.42 -5.86
N ASN A 283 18.29 -0.26 -5.36
CA ASN A 283 17.53 -1.27 -6.09
C ASN A 283 16.33 -0.69 -6.87
N ARG A 284 15.97 0.59 -6.64
CA ARG A 284 14.81 1.23 -7.30
C ARG A 284 14.93 1.28 -8.82
N PRO A 285 16.12 1.48 -9.44
CA PRO A 285 16.25 1.39 -10.90
C PRO A 285 15.88 0.01 -11.45
N GLU A 286 16.31 -1.08 -10.81
CA GLU A 286 15.95 -2.45 -11.20
C GLU A 286 14.45 -2.73 -10.94
N GLN A 287 13.92 -2.30 -9.80
CA GLN A 287 12.48 -2.33 -9.53
C GLN A 287 11.70 -1.72 -10.69
N CYS A 288 12.08 -0.49 -11.11
CA CYS A 288 11.40 0.23 -12.17
C CYS A 288 11.49 -0.47 -13.53
N ASP A 289 12.64 -1.09 -13.85
CA ASP A 289 12.80 -1.90 -15.06
C ASP A 289 11.85 -3.10 -15.09
N ILE A 290 11.64 -3.73 -13.93
CA ILE A 290 10.76 -4.88 -13.80
C ILE A 290 9.29 -4.45 -13.92
N ILE A 291 8.85 -3.48 -13.10
CA ILE A 291 7.43 -3.12 -13.03
C ILE A 291 6.94 -2.32 -14.24
N SER A 292 7.83 -1.66 -15.01
CA SER A 292 7.47 -0.92 -16.22
C SER A 292 6.95 -1.82 -17.34
N ARG A 293 7.23 -3.11 -17.29
CA ARG A 293 6.84 -4.09 -18.32
C ARG A 293 5.31 -4.10 -18.56
N PRO A 294 4.87 -4.39 -19.79
CA PRO A 294 3.43 -4.47 -20.14
C PRO A 294 2.63 -5.43 -19.25
N THR A 295 3.27 -6.48 -18.74
CA THR A 295 2.67 -7.48 -17.83
C THR A 295 2.24 -6.86 -16.50
N TYR A 296 2.91 -5.78 -16.05
CA TYR A 296 2.69 -5.16 -14.74
C TYR A 296 2.09 -3.76 -14.87
N VAL A 297 2.85 -2.71 -14.63
CA VAL A 297 2.34 -1.33 -14.62
C VAL A 297 2.09 -0.79 -16.03
N ASN A 298 2.93 -1.18 -17.00
CA ASN A 298 2.87 -0.71 -18.38
C ASN A 298 2.98 0.82 -18.48
N CYS A 299 4.01 1.36 -17.85
CA CYS A 299 4.35 2.78 -17.88
C CYS A 299 5.86 2.93 -18.07
N PRO A 300 6.34 3.87 -18.88
CA PRO A 300 7.78 4.08 -19.10
C PRO A 300 8.52 4.29 -17.76
N LYS A 301 9.71 3.67 -17.63
CA LYS A 301 10.56 3.76 -16.44
C LYS A 301 10.82 5.21 -16.01
N GLU A 302 11.02 6.09 -16.97
CA GLU A 302 11.33 7.52 -16.76
C GLU A 302 10.21 8.25 -16.01
N GLN A 303 8.96 7.79 -16.16
CA GLN A 303 7.80 8.34 -15.45
C GLN A 303 7.60 7.71 -14.05
N ILE A 304 8.28 6.60 -13.77
CA ILE A 304 8.20 5.88 -12.50
C ILE A 304 9.36 6.26 -11.56
N LEU A 305 10.58 6.26 -12.09
CA LEU A 305 11.82 6.24 -11.32
C LEU A 305 11.97 7.46 -10.40
N GLY A 306 11.62 8.64 -10.85
CA GLY A 306 11.73 9.85 -10.03
C GLY A 306 10.95 9.70 -8.72
N ARG A 307 9.72 9.26 -8.79
CA ARG A 307 8.85 9.02 -7.62
C ARG A 307 9.41 7.93 -6.71
N MET A 308 9.92 6.84 -7.32
CA MET A 308 10.51 5.74 -6.54
C MET A 308 11.80 6.14 -5.83
N LEU A 309 12.52 7.13 -6.31
CA LEU A 309 13.69 7.71 -5.66
C LEU A 309 13.34 8.87 -4.70
N GLY A 310 12.06 9.17 -4.51
CA GLY A 310 11.61 10.28 -3.67
C GLY A 310 11.82 11.68 -4.27
N LYS A 311 12.16 11.77 -5.55
CA LYS A 311 12.27 13.05 -6.27
C LYS A 311 10.90 13.46 -6.76
N TYR A 312 10.26 14.34 -6.00
CA TYR A 312 8.89 14.73 -6.28
C TYR A 312 8.79 16.09 -6.95
N ASP A 313 8.33 16.09 -8.20
CA ASP A 313 7.93 17.28 -8.95
C ASP A 313 6.40 17.39 -8.89
N TYR A 314 5.88 18.48 -8.32
CA TYR A 314 4.44 18.71 -8.20
C TYR A 314 3.81 19.21 -9.52
N GLY A 315 4.60 19.64 -10.50
CA GLY A 315 4.12 20.18 -11.77
C GLY A 315 3.70 21.65 -11.71
N ASP A 316 3.75 22.27 -10.54
CA ASP A 316 3.41 23.68 -10.31
C ASP A 316 4.64 24.56 -9.97
N GLY A 317 5.82 24.00 -10.01
CA GLY A 317 7.09 24.64 -9.65
C GLY A 317 7.63 24.16 -8.31
N ARG A 318 6.79 23.57 -7.43
CA ARG A 318 7.27 22.93 -6.20
C ARG A 318 8.01 21.64 -6.55
N LYS A 319 9.14 21.42 -5.88
CA LYS A 319 9.93 20.17 -5.96
C LYS A 319 10.45 19.83 -4.57
N THR A 320 10.37 18.55 -4.21
CA THR A 320 10.89 18.05 -2.93
C THR A 320 11.73 16.79 -3.14
N GLU A 321 12.57 16.50 -2.17
CA GLU A 321 13.26 15.21 -2.04
C GLU A 321 12.75 14.53 -0.80
N GLU A 322 11.93 13.49 -1.00
CA GLU A 322 11.25 12.72 0.04
C GLU A 322 11.59 11.23 -0.14
N PRO A 323 12.74 10.76 0.39
CA PRO A 323 13.15 9.35 0.28
C PRO A 323 12.07 8.38 0.79
N ASP A 324 11.28 8.85 1.76
CA ASP A 324 10.17 8.13 2.38
C ASP A 324 8.83 8.29 1.64
N TYR A 325 8.83 8.86 0.42
CA TYR A 325 7.59 9.01 -0.35
C TYR A 325 6.87 7.67 -0.55
N MET A 326 7.61 6.57 -0.67
CA MET A 326 7.06 5.22 -0.67
C MET A 326 7.96 4.29 0.13
N ILE A 327 7.42 3.75 1.23
CA ILE A 327 8.08 2.84 2.17
C ILE A 327 7.49 1.45 1.99
N PHE A 328 8.33 0.41 1.90
CA PHE A 328 7.88 -0.97 1.73
C PHE A 328 8.16 -1.87 2.94
N SER A 329 9.14 -1.55 3.78
CA SER A 329 9.56 -2.35 4.94
C SER A 329 9.83 -1.53 6.19
N GLN A 330 10.53 -0.41 6.05
CA GLN A 330 10.96 0.42 7.17
C GLN A 330 9.77 0.94 7.99
N ARG A 331 10.05 1.43 9.22
CA ARG A 331 9.07 2.03 10.13
C ARG A 331 7.90 1.10 10.46
N ASN A 332 8.18 -0.20 10.63
CA ASN A 332 7.15 -1.21 10.90
C ASN A 332 6.03 -1.20 9.84
N CYS A 333 6.40 -0.97 8.57
CA CYS A 333 5.47 -0.80 7.46
C CYS A 333 4.50 -1.98 7.34
N ASN A 334 5.03 -3.18 7.40
CA ASN A 334 4.31 -4.39 7.02
C ASN A 334 3.39 -4.95 8.12
N TYR A 335 3.54 -4.44 9.36
CA TYR A 335 2.73 -4.91 10.50
C TYR A 335 1.26 -4.46 10.37
N PRO A 336 0.28 -5.37 10.43
CA PRO A 336 -1.13 -5.05 10.27
C PRO A 336 -1.73 -4.47 11.56
N GLN A 337 -1.58 -3.16 11.76
CA GLN A 337 -2.04 -2.43 12.94
C GLN A 337 -3.56 -2.37 13.02
N ALA A 338 -4.15 -2.77 14.14
CA ALA A 338 -5.59 -2.67 14.39
C ALA A 338 -6.12 -1.23 14.25
N LYS A 339 -5.32 -0.22 14.66
CA LYS A 339 -5.68 1.20 14.55
C LYS A 339 -5.99 1.65 13.12
N TYR A 340 -5.42 1.02 12.11
CA TYR A 340 -5.72 1.35 10.72
C TYR A 340 -7.14 0.93 10.34
N ALA A 341 -7.59 -0.26 10.76
CA ALA A 341 -8.97 -0.66 10.52
C ALA A 341 -9.95 0.25 11.27
N THR A 342 -9.65 0.66 12.48
CA THR A 342 -10.53 1.58 13.24
C THR A 342 -10.59 2.97 12.59
N TRP A 343 -9.49 3.47 11.99
CA TRP A 343 -9.53 4.70 11.21
C TRP A 343 -10.43 4.57 9.97
N TRP A 344 -10.30 3.48 9.20
CA TRP A 344 -11.16 3.26 8.03
C TRP A 344 -12.64 3.16 8.41
N LEU A 345 -12.95 2.45 9.48
CA LEU A 345 -14.32 2.35 10.02
C LEU A 345 -14.85 3.72 10.46
N SER A 346 -14.01 4.56 11.08
CA SER A 346 -14.40 5.93 11.44
C SER A 346 -14.71 6.80 10.22
N GLN A 347 -13.97 6.62 9.11
CA GLN A 347 -14.30 7.31 7.85
C GLN A 347 -15.55 6.73 7.19
N PHE A 348 -15.78 5.42 7.21
CA PHE A 348 -17.02 4.83 6.74
C PHE A 348 -18.22 5.36 7.53
N ARG A 349 -18.11 5.52 8.85
CA ARG A 349 -19.10 6.15 9.71
C ARG A 349 -19.28 7.64 9.36
N ARG A 350 -18.20 8.41 9.29
CA ARG A 350 -18.21 9.83 8.93
C ARG A 350 -18.96 10.09 7.62
N TRP A 351 -18.77 9.24 6.61
CA TRP A 351 -19.36 9.43 5.28
C TRP A 351 -20.69 8.69 5.08
N GLY A 352 -21.30 8.16 6.15
CA GLY A 352 -22.60 7.49 6.10
C GLY A 352 -22.61 6.19 5.28
N MET A 353 -21.44 5.54 5.12
CA MET A 353 -21.33 4.24 4.47
C MET A 353 -21.78 3.11 5.39
N VAL A 354 -21.73 3.31 6.70
CA VAL A 354 -22.29 2.45 7.74
C VAL A 354 -23.28 3.24 8.59
N GLU A 355 -24.39 2.61 8.97
CA GLU A 355 -25.38 3.17 9.88
C GLU A 355 -24.96 2.92 11.33
N GLY A 356 -25.10 3.94 12.20
CA GLY A 356 -24.69 3.87 13.58
C GLY A 356 -23.18 3.65 13.77
N ALA A 357 -22.76 3.43 15.01
CA ALA A 357 -21.38 3.10 15.36
C ALA A 357 -21.09 1.64 14.99
N PRO A 358 -20.10 1.36 14.11
CA PRO A 358 -19.71 -0.01 13.82
C PRO A 358 -18.99 -0.65 15.03
N ASP A 359 -18.93 -1.98 15.06
CA ASP A 359 -18.07 -2.69 16.01
C ASP A 359 -16.59 -2.52 15.62
N TYR A 360 -16.01 -1.37 16.01
CA TYR A 360 -14.63 -0.99 15.66
C TYR A 360 -13.60 -2.06 16.05
N ALA A 361 -13.68 -2.55 17.28
CA ALA A 361 -12.71 -3.52 17.81
C ALA A 361 -12.89 -4.91 17.21
N GLY A 362 -14.13 -5.37 17.10
CA GLY A 362 -14.42 -6.70 16.53
C GLY A 362 -14.07 -6.80 15.07
N VAL A 363 -14.41 -5.78 14.26
CA VAL A 363 -14.04 -5.76 12.83
C VAL A 363 -12.53 -5.63 12.65
N ALA A 364 -11.85 -4.76 13.43
CA ALA A 364 -10.40 -4.65 13.37
C ALA A 364 -9.72 -5.98 13.71
N LYS A 365 -10.16 -6.68 14.74
CA LYS A 365 -9.65 -8.00 15.13
C LYS A 365 -9.92 -9.08 14.06
N GLN A 366 -11.08 -9.01 13.40
CA GLN A 366 -11.44 -9.97 12.36
C GLN A 366 -10.58 -9.78 11.09
N VAL A 367 -10.29 -8.54 10.72
CA VAL A 367 -9.62 -8.21 9.45
C VAL A 367 -8.11 -8.16 9.58
N MET A 368 -7.58 -7.49 10.62
CA MET A 368 -6.14 -7.37 10.84
C MET A 368 -5.62 -8.63 11.54
N ARG A 369 -4.61 -9.27 10.94
CA ARG A 369 -4.07 -10.55 11.42
C ARG A 369 -2.59 -10.44 11.80
N PRO A 370 -2.28 -9.69 12.88
CA PRO A 370 -0.91 -9.60 13.39
C PRO A 370 -0.37 -10.96 13.84
N ASP A 371 -1.22 -11.88 14.28
CA ASP A 371 -0.86 -13.24 14.64
C ASP A 371 -0.15 -13.99 13.51
N LEU A 372 -0.71 -13.97 12.28
CA LEU A 372 -0.10 -14.59 11.10
C LEU A 372 1.23 -13.91 10.72
N TYR A 373 1.27 -12.57 10.84
CA TYR A 373 2.49 -11.80 10.62
C TYR A 373 3.59 -12.20 11.60
N GLU A 374 3.29 -12.17 12.89
CA GLU A 374 4.24 -12.44 13.98
C GLU A 374 4.80 -13.86 13.90
N GLU A 375 3.94 -14.86 13.63
CA GLU A 375 4.38 -16.24 13.42
C GLU A 375 5.32 -16.35 12.22
N ALA A 376 4.99 -15.75 11.08
CA ALA A 376 5.83 -15.79 9.88
C ALA A 376 7.19 -15.11 10.12
N MET A 377 7.20 -13.96 10.78
CA MET A 377 8.44 -13.20 11.08
C MET A 377 9.30 -13.92 12.12
N LYS A 378 8.69 -14.57 13.11
CA LYS A 378 9.39 -15.41 14.09
C LYS A 378 10.12 -16.57 13.42
N GLU A 379 9.50 -17.22 12.43
CA GLU A 379 10.11 -18.35 11.71
C GLU A 379 11.41 -17.97 10.97
N ILE A 380 11.56 -16.70 10.56
CA ILE A 380 12.78 -16.18 9.91
C ILE A 380 13.67 -15.36 10.84
N GLY A 381 13.35 -15.32 12.14
CA GLY A 381 14.16 -14.60 13.13
C GLY A 381 14.10 -13.07 12.99
N TYR A 382 13.07 -12.52 12.36
CA TYR A 382 12.92 -11.07 12.19
C TYR A 382 12.22 -10.45 13.39
N ALA A 383 12.88 -9.46 14.02
CA ALA A 383 12.30 -8.65 15.09
C ALA A 383 11.52 -7.47 14.50
N HIS A 384 10.24 -7.35 14.84
CA HIS A 384 9.35 -6.27 14.39
C HIS A 384 8.95 -5.34 15.54
N GLY A 385 8.41 -4.14 15.19
CA GLY A 385 8.06 -3.11 16.17
C GLY A 385 6.77 -3.38 16.98
N GLY A 386 6.02 -4.45 16.64
CA GLY A 386 4.76 -4.79 17.32
C GLY A 386 3.61 -3.81 17.04
N ALA A 387 2.57 -3.90 17.89
CA ALA A 387 1.40 -3.05 17.80
C ALA A 387 1.70 -1.61 18.28
N ASP A 388 1.10 -0.63 17.59
CA ASP A 388 1.17 0.78 17.92
C ASP A 388 -0.25 1.34 18.06
N THR A 389 -0.53 1.91 19.23
CA THR A 389 -1.82 2.52 19.60
C THR A 389 -1.75 4.04 19.77
N ASN A 390 -0.61 4.64 19.42
CA ASN A 390 -0.44 6.09 19.56
C ASN A 390 -1.42 6.84 18.65
N PRO A 391 -2.00 7.95 19.12
CA PRO A 391 -2.75 8.86 18.28
C PRO A 391 -1.91 9.45 17.15
N GLU A 392 -2.54 9.76 16.02
CA GLU A 392 -1.91 10.34 14.86
C GLU A 392 -2.65 11.59 14.39
N THR A 393 -1.90 12.66 14.07
CA THR A 393 -2.47 13.94 13.62
C THR A 393 -2.34 14.05 12.09
N LEU A 394 -3.45 14.41 11.43
CA LEU A 394 -3.50 14.63 9.99
C LEU A 394 -3.22 16.11 9.66
N PHE A 395 -3.10 16.43 8.38
CA PHE A 395 -2.68 17.74 7.87
C PHE A 395 -3.56 18.92 8.32
N ASP A 396 -4.84 18.68 8.62
CA ASP A 396 -5.81 19.64 9.08
C ASP A 396 -5.79 19.87 10.61
N GLY A 397 -4.83 19.27 11.31
CA GLY A 397 -4.68 19.34 12.76
C GLY A 397 -5.61 18.41 13.55
N LYS A 398 -6.48 17.65 12.88
CA LYS A 398 -7.33 16.64 13.54
C LYS A 398 -6.50 15.45 13.96
N THR A 399 -6.64 15.08 15.23
CA THR A 399 -5.92 13.94 15.82
C THR A 399 -6.86 12.73 15.91
N PHE A 400 -6.47 11.66 15.26
CA PHE A 400 -7.13 10.36 15.38
C PHE A 400 -6.58 9.60 16.59
N ASP A 401 -7.43 9.36 17.59
CA ASP A 401 -7.17 8.49 18.71
C ASP A 401 -7.83 7.12 18.44
N PRO A 402 -7.06 6.02 18.30
CA PRO A 402 -7.62 4.71 17.97
C PRO A 402 -8.54 4.11 19.04
N VAL A 403 -8.52 4.62 20.28
CA VAL A 403 -9.43 4.19 21.36
C VAL A 403 -10.75 4.98 21.35
N LYS A 404 -10.85 6.05 20.54
CA LYS A 404 -12.02 6.93 20.41
C LYS A 404 -12.47 7.14 18.96
N PRO A 405 -12.61 6.07 18.15
CA PRO A 405 -12.86 6.20 16.72
C PRO A 405 -14.22 6.82 16.39
N GLU A 406 -15.27 6.60 17.22
CA GLU A 406 -16.59 7.21 17.01
C GLU A 406 -16.55 8.72 17.30
N GLU A 407 -15.88 9.16 18.38
CA GLU A 407 -15.71 10.60 18.66
C GLU A 407 -15.00 11.29 17.49
N TYR A 408 -13.97 10.64 16.94
CA TYR A 408 -13.26 11.15 15.77
C TYR A 408 -14.17 11.23 14.54
N ALA A 409 -14.95 10.18 14.25
CA ALA A 409 -15.89 10.16 13.11
C ALA A 409 -16.90 11.32 13.16
N LEU A 410 -17.38 11.66 14.37
CA LEU A 410 -18.39 12.69 14.60
C LEU A 410 -17.79 14.10 14.80
N SER A 411 -16.47 14.26 14.88
CA SER A 411 -15.81 15.55 15.16
C SER A 411 -15.71 16.49 13.95
N PHE A 412 -16.19 16.10 12.79
CA PHE A 412 -16.05 16.85 11.54
C PHE A 412 -17.32 17.64 11.19
N ASP A 413 -17.16 18.91 10.83
CA ASP A 413 -18.27 19.76 10.38
C ASP A 413 -18.84 19.26 9.04
N VAL A 414 -17.95 18.80 8.13
CA VAL A 414 -18.36 18.19 6.87
C VAL A 414 -18.38 16.68 7.03
N ASN A 415 -19.59 16.13 7.06
CA ASN A 415 -19.84 14.70 7.20
C ASN A 415 -21.14 14.28 6.48
N GLY A 416 -21.29 12.98 6.24
CA GLY A 416 -22.46 12.34 5.66
C GLY A 416 -23.23 11.48 6.67
N VAL A 417 -23.03 11.71 7.98
CA VAL A 417 -23.68 10.93 9.03
C VAL A 417 -25.18 11.02 8.90
N LYS A 418 -25.84 9.89 8.72
CA LYS A 418 -27.29 9.77 8.83
C LYS A 418 -27.60 9.51 10.30
N GLY A 419 -28.48 10.32 10.84
CA GLY A 419 -28.95 10.22 12.23
C GLY A 419 -29.62 8.88 12.55
#